data_e8d60cf6609d36529be745c1dcfa9e31
#
_entry.id   e8d60cf6609d36529be745c1dcfa9e31
#
_cell.length_a   1.000
_cell.length_b   1.000
_cell.length_c   1.000
_cell.angle_alpha   90.00
_cell.angle_beta   90.00
_cell.angle_gamma   90.00
#
_symmetry.space_group_name_H-M   'P 1'
#
loop_
_entity.id
_entity.type
_entity.pdbx_description
1 polymer ?
#
loop_
_entity_poly.entity_id
_entity_poly.type
_entity_poly.pdbx_seq_one_letter_code
_entity_poly.pdbx_strand_id
1 'polypeptide(L)'
;GYRNFVDENAYAGEPVAELARLYRLVNQLSDYHDACRNQPALEEQISTVAEQIAQLESSDEEPKNKKKALKKLKSERDGLRETLAGMQSKREAIDSDSELQTLASRHADIARLARLETAKLHSGDEENRALWDEFVPECLKALDHVYEKLGVSFDKALGESFYQPMLADVVANLKENGLATDSDGAVCVFAEDNAAPFIVQKSDGAFTYA
;
A
#
# COMPACT_ATOMS: atom_id res chain seq x y z
N GLY A 1 14.73 -5.85 -2.83
CA GLY A 1 15.45 -5.21 -1.72
C GLY A 1 16.69 -5.97 -1.32
N TYR A 2 16.55 -7.13 -0.68
CA TYR A 2 17.65 -7.91 -0.10
C TYR A 2 18.78 -8.18 -1.12
N ARG A 3 18.51 -8.80 -2.25
CA ARG A 3 19.53 -9.15 -3.26
C ARG A 3 20.35 -7.96 -3.80
N ASN A 4 19.85 -6.74 -3.69
CA ASN A 4 20.50 -5.55 -4.28
C ASN A 4 21.12 -4.61 -3.26
N PHE A 5 20.66 -4.62 -2.01
CA PHE A 5 20.95 -3.55 -1.05
C PHE A 5 21.31 -4.06 0.35
N VAL A 6 21.41 -5.38 0.57
CA VAL A 6 21.76 -5.92 1.88
C VAL A 6 23.17 -5.49 2.28
N ASP A 7 23.31 -5.07 3.52
CA ASP A 7 24.58 -5.02 4.23
C ASP A 7 24.74 -6.34 4.99
N GLU A 8 25.61 -7.21 4.51
CA GLU A 8 25.80 -8.55 5.07
C GLU A 8 26.28 -8.52 6.53
N ASN A 9 27.06 -7.50 6.92
CA ASN A 9 27.51 -7.36 8.30
C ASN A 9 26.37 -6.91 9.24
N ALA A 10 25.55 -5.96 8.76
CA ALA A 10 24.37 -5.52 9.49
C ALA A 10 23.35 -6.66 9.63
N TYR A 11 23.14 -7.43 8.55
CA TYR A 11 22.24 -8.58 8.56
C TYR A 11 22.74 -9.69 9.51
N ALA A 12 24.02 -9.98 9.51
CA ALA A 12 24.60 -10.98 10.43
C ALA A 12 24.50 -10.57 11.92
N GLY A 13 24.51 -9.27 12.21
CA GLY A 13 24.37 -8.74 13.57
C GLY A 13 22.92 -8.62 14.03
N GLU A 14 22.10 -7.93 13.23
CA GLU A 14 20.69 -7.61 13.54
C GLU A 14 19.80 -7.81 12.31
N PRO A 15 19.46 -9.07 11.93
CA PRO A 15 18.77 -9.39 10.69
C PRO A 15 17.44 -8.65 10.53
N VAL A 16 16.63 -8.55 11.56
CA VAL A 16 15.31 -7.88 11.50
C VAL A 16 15.44 -6.38 11.29
N ALA A 17 16.44 -5.73 11.92
CA ALA A 17 16.69 -4.31 11.72
C ALA A 17 17.12 -4.02 10.27
N GLU A 18 17.99 -4.87 9.71
CA GLU A 18 18.42 -4.76 8.32
C GLU A 18 17.27 -5.03 7.33
N LEU A 19 16.47 -6.07 7.54
CA LEU A 19 15.28 -6.32 6.72
C LEU A 19 14.30 -5.13 6.75
N ALA A 20 14.09 -4.53 7.92
CA ALA A 20 13.26 -3.34 8.07
C ALA A 20 13.86 -2.12 7.35
N ARG A 21 15.19 -1.95 7.38
CA ARG A 21 15.89 -0.91 6.61
C ARG A 21 15.68 -1.10 5.12
N LEU A 22 15.86 -2.32 4.63
CA LEU A 22 15.68 -2.67 3.22
C LEU A 22 14.24 -2.45 2.74
N TYR A 23 13.27 -2.80 3.56
CA TYR A 23 11.85 -2.57 3.28
C TYR A 23 11.56 -1.07 3.14
N ARG A 24 12.03 -0.26 4.09
CA ARG A 24 11.87 1.20 4.03
C ARG A 24 12.54 1.80 2.81
N LEU A 25 13.76 1.37 2.47
CA LEU A 25 14.48 1.86 1.30
C LEU A 25 13.72 1.57 -0.01
N VAL A 26 13.25 0.33 -0.19
CA VAL A 26 12.49 -0.05 -1.39
C VAL A 26 11.19 0.77 -1.51
N ASN A 27 10.48 0.97 -0.40
CA ASN A 27 9.26 1.79 -0.41
C ASN A 27 9.58 3.26 -0.69
N GLN A 28 10.62 3.82 -0.10
CA GLN A 28 11.03 5.20 -0.32
C GLN A 28 11.39 5.47 -1.79
N LEU A 29 12.17 4.56 -2.42
CA LEU A 29 12.49 4.65 -3.84
C LEU A 29 11.24 4.47 -4.73
N SER A 30 10.34 3.56 -4.37
CA SER A 30 9.08 3.35 -5.09
C SER A 30 8.18 4.58 -5.03
N ASP A 31 8.00 5.13 -3.84
CA ASP A 31 7.22 6.34 -3.58
C ASP A 31 7.77 7.56 -4.33
N TYR A 32 9.10 7.70 -4.39
CA TYR A 32 9.76 8.74 -5.17
C TYR A 32 9.39 8.67 -6.65
N HIS A 33 9.50 7.48 -7.26
CA HIS A 33 9.17 7.32 -8.67
C HIS A 33 7.67 7.50 -8.95
N ASP A 34 6.81 7.08 -8.03
CA ASP A 34 5.38 7.31 -8.14
C ASP A 34 5.05 8.80 -8.02
N ALA A 35 5.69 9.51 -7.10
CA ALA A 35 5.55 10.96 -6.97
C ALA A 35 6.02 11.70 -8.23
N CYS A 36 7.19 11.33 -8.79
CA CYS A 36 7.68 11.94 -10.02
C CYS A 36 6.74 11.73 -11.21
N ARG A 37 6.10 10.56 -11.32
CA ARG A 37 5.15 10.26 -12.41
C ARG A 37 3.82 10.98 -12.26
N ASN A 38 3.29 11.04 -11.04
CA ASN A 38 1.91 11.46 -10.80
C ASN A 38 1.77 12.96 -10.48
N GLN A 39 2.86 13.60 -10.02
CA GLN A 39 2.85 15.03 -9.67
C GLN A 39 2.37 15.94 -10.80
N PRO A 40 2.82 15.81 -12.07
CA PRO A 40 2.37 16.70 -13.14
C PRO A 40 0.85 16.63 -13.37
N ALA A 41 0.28 15.43 -13.36
CA ALA A 41 -1.17 15.25 -13.53
C ALA A 41 -1.97 15.83 -12.35
N LEU A 42 -1.43 15.73 -11.15
CA LEU A 42 -2.05 16.31 -9.96
C LEU A 42 -2.01 17.84 -9.97
N GLU A 43 -0.91 18.43 -10.43
CA GLU A 43 -0.78 19.89 -10.61
C GLU A 43 -1.76 20.42 -11.66
N GLU A 44 -1.98 19.68 -12.76
CA GLU A 44 -3.00 20.00 -13.77
C GLU A 44 -4.41 19.93 -13.19
N GLN A 45 -4.72 18.92 -12.38
CA GLN A 45 -6.01 18.81 -11.69
C GLN A 45 -6.25 20.00 -10.75
N ILE A 46 -5.24 20.40 -9.97
CA ILE A 46 -5.33 21.57 -9.09
C ILE A 46 -5.60 22.84 -9.89
N SER A 47 -4.93 23.02 -11.03
CA SER A 47 -5.16 24.15 -11.94
C SER A 47 -6.59 24.16 -12.48
N THR A 48 -7.08 23.02 -12.95
CA THR A 48 -8.46 22.85 -13.45
C THR A 48 -9.49 23.19 -12.38
N VAL A 49 -9.34 22.69 -11.17
CA VAL A 49 -10.25 23.02 -10.06
C VAL A 49 -10.16 24.50 -9.69
N ALA A 50 -8.98 25.12 -9.74
CA ALA A 50 -8.80 26.54 -9.48
C ALA A 50 -9.52 27.41 -10.55
N GLU A 51 -9.46 27.02 -11.82
CA GLU A 51 -10.20 27.69 -12.91
C GLU A 51 -11.72 27.56 -12.74
N GLN A 52 -12.21 26.36 -12.35
CA GLN A 52 -13.63 26.17 -12.04
C GLN A 52 -14.11 27.04 -10.89
N ILE A 53 -13.29 27.20 -9.85
CA ILE A 53 -13.58 28.12 -8.74
C ILE A 53 -13.69 29.56 -9.26
N ALA A 54 -12.73 30.01 -10.06
CA ALA A 54 -12.72 31.40 -10.60
C ALA A 54 -13.93 31.63 -11.52
N GLN A 55 -14.27 30.69 -12.39
CA GLN A 55 -15.47 30.76 -13.25
C GLN A 55 -16.74 30.82 -12.41
N LEU A 56 -16.86 29.98 -11.40
CA LEU A 56 -18.04 29.99 -10.54
C LEU A 56 -18.13 31.26 -9.70
N GLU A 57 -17.02 31.82 -9.22
CA GLU A 57 -16.98 33.10 -8.50
C GLU A 57 -17.45 34.27 -9.36
N SER A 58 -17.23 34.24 -10.67
CA SER A 58 -17.69 35.26 -11.64
C SER A 58 -19.08 35.00 -12.24
N SER A 59 -19.69 33.83 -11.97
CA SER A 59 -20.99 33.45 -12.55
C SER A 59 -22.16 34.21 -11.86
N ASP A 60 -23.28 34.34 -12.57
CA ASP A 60 -24.55 34.91 -12.07
C ASP A 60 -25.48 33.87 -11.42
N GLU A 61 -24.92 32.74 -10.96
CA GLU A 61 -25.71 31.68 -10.32
C GLU A 61 -26.36 32.12 -8.99
N GLU A 62 -27.46 31.45 -8.66
CA GLU A 62 -28.21 31.68 -7.44
C GLU A 62 -27.31 31.57 -6.19
N PRO A 63 -27.29 32.57 -5.28
CA PRO A 63 -26.26 32.68 -4.21
C PRO A 63 -26.13 31.42 -3.33
N LYS A 64 -27.22 30.73 -3.08
CA LYS A 64 -27.23 29.50 -2.23
C LYS A 64 -26.52 28.31 -2.89
N ASN A 65 -26.79 28.10 -4.17
CA ASN A 65 -26.19 26.98 -4.95
C ASN A 65 -24.71 27.29 -5.20
N LYS A 66 -24.37 28.49 -5.58
CA LYS A 66 -22.99 28.99 -5.75
C LYS A 66 -22.15 28.78 -4.50
N LYS A 67 -22.65 29.14 -3.31
CA LYS A 67 -21.92 28.96 -2.04
C LYS A 67 -21.63 27.50 -1.74
N LYS A 68 -22.60 26.58 -1.98
CA LYS A 68 -22.43 25.14 -1.78
C LYS A 68 -21.40 24.55 -2.74
N ALA A 69 -21.48 24.90 -4.02
CA ALA A 69 -20.56 24.44 -5.06
C ALA A 69 -19.13 24.96 -4.81
N LEU A 70 -18.96 26.24 -4.48
CA LEU A 70 -17.66 26.80 -4.11
C LEU A 70 -17.04 26.12 -2.91
N LYS A 71 -17.83 25.82 -1.87
CA LYS A 71 -17.32 25.09 -0.70
C LYS A 71 -16.79 23.72 -1.10
N LYS A 72 -17.51 22.99 -1.97
CA LYS A 72 -17.09 21.66 -2.46
C LYS A 72 -15.79 21.75 -3.25
N LEU A 73 -15.70 22.63 -4.25
CA LEU A 73 -14.50 22.81 -5.08
C LEU A 73 -13.29 23.28 -4.26
N LYS A 74 -13.47 24.19 -3.30
CA LYS A 74 -12.38 24.62 -2.41
C LYS A 74 -11.88 23.48 -1.55
N SER A 75 -12.77 22.66 -0.98
CA SER A 75 -12.39 21.46 -0.21
C SER A 75 -11.66 20.43 -1.07
N GLU A 76 -12.08 20.21 -2.31
CA GLU A 76 -11.44 19.32 -3.28
C GLU A 76 -10.02 19.83 -3.62
N ARG A 77 -9.89 21.12 -3.97
CA ARG A 77 -8.57 21.74 -4.23
C ARG A 77 -7.62 21.59 -3.05
N ASP A 78 -8.11 21.83 -1.84
CA ASP A 78 -7.29 21.77 -0.62
C ASP A 78 -6.82 20.34 -0.34
N GLY A 79 -7.66 19.33 -0.56
CA GLY A 79 -7.27 17.91 -0.50
C GLY A 79 -6.23 17.51 -1.56
N LEU A 80 -6.39 18.01 -2.81
CA LEU A 80 -5.39 17.81 -3.87
C LEU A 80 -4.05 18.47 -3.52
N ARG A 81 -4.07 19.67 -2.93
CA ARG A 81 -2.85 20.37 -2.48
C ARG A 81 -2.13 19.63 -1.35
N GLU A 82 -2.87 19.06 -0.41
CA GLU A 82 -2.29 18.24 0.66
C GLU A 82 -1.60 16.99 0.06
N THR A 83 -2.25 16.34 -0.90
CA THR A 83 -1.67 15.21 -1.64
C THR A 83 -0.39 15.64 -2.38
N LEU A 84 -0.40 16.79 -3.04
CA LEU A 84 0.77 17.36 -3.73
C LEU A 84 1.93 17.63 -2.77
N ALA A 85 1.64 18.23 -1.60
CA ALA A 85 2.66 18.49 -0.59
C ALA A 85 3.30 17.18 -0.08
N GLY A 86 2.49 16.12 0.11
CA GLY A 86 3.00 14.79 0.43
C GLY A 86 3.92 14.21 -0.65
N MET A 87 3.56 14.35 -1.94
CA MET A 87 4.43 13.91 -3.04
C MET A 87 5.73 14.73 -3.10
N GLN A 88 5.66 16.03 -2.91
CA GLN A 88 6.84 16.91 -2.90
C GLN A 88 7.79 16.55 -1.75
N SER A 89 7.27 16.28 -0.56
CA SER A 89 8.07 15.83 0.58
C SER A 89 8.79 14.49 0.31
N LYS A 90 8.12 13.54 -0.34
CA LYS A 90 8.71 12.26 -0.74
C LYS A 90 9.84 12.44 -1.76
N ARG A 91 9.69 13.38 -2.69
CA ARG A 91 10.72 13.71 -3.66
C ARG A 91 11.92 14.40 -3.00
N GLU A 92 11.66 15.39 -2.16
CA GLU A 92 12.71 16.14 -1.47
C GLU A 92 13.57 15.23 -0.59
N ALA A 93 12.97 14.22 0.05
CA ALA A 93 13.70 13.22 0.86
C ALA A 93 14.73 12.44 0.06
N ILE A 94 14.55 12.25 -1.24
CA ILE A 94 15.51 11.60 -2.14
C ILE A 94 16.42 12.66 -2.79
N ASP A 95 15.86 13.76 -3.30
CA ASP A 95 16.57 14.78 -4.04
C ASP A 95 17.63 15.53 -3.19
N SER A 96 17.44 15.55 -1.86
CA SER A 96 18.39 16.14 -0.91
C SER A 96 19.57 15.22 -0.53
N ASP A 97 19.52 13.94 -0.89
CA ASP A 97 20.56 12.94 -0.57
C ASP A 97 21.14 12.35 -1.87
N SER A 98 22.42 12.63 -2.13
CA SER A 98 23.10 12.23 -3.37
C SER A 98 23.23 10.70 -3.53
N GLU A 99 23.31 9.95 -2.42
CA GLU A 99 23.37 8.49 -2.46
C GLU A 99 22.00 7.90 -2.82
N LEU A 100 20.94 8.37 -2.17
CA LEU A 100 19.57 7.98 -2.49
C LEU A 100 19.17 8.38 -3.91
N GLN A 101 19.58 9.56 -4.37
CA GLN A 101 19.36 10.03 -5.74
C GLN A 101 20.04 9.11 -6.77
N THR A 102 21.28 8.69 -6.48
CA THR A 102 22.00 7.72 -7.31
C THR A 102 21.28 6.37 -7.33
N LEU A 103 20.81 5.87 -6.18
CA LEU A 103 20.05 4.63 -6.10
C LEU A 103 18.72 4.76 -6.88
N ALA A 104 17.99 5.84 -6.71
CA ALA A 104 16.75 6.08 -7.44
C ALA A 104 16.98 6.06 -8.96
N SER A 105 18.01 6.73 -9.45
CA SER A 105 18.32 6.77 -10.89
C SER A 105 18.66 5.40 -11.48
N ARG A 106 19.31 4.52 -10.71
CA ARG A 106 19.67 3.16 -11.13
C ARG A 106 18.51 2.16 -11.04
N HIS A 107 17.51 2.45 -10.23
CA HIS A 107 16.42 1.53 -9.91
C HIS A 107 15.03 2.12 -10.23
N ALA A 108 14.88 2.71 -11.40
CA ALA A 108 13.62 3.33 -11.85
C ALA A 108 12.40 2.37 -11.82
N ASP A 109 12.64 1.08 -11.99
CA ASP A 109 11.61 0.02 -12.05
C ASP A 109 11.39 -0.70 -10.71
N ILE A 110 11.93 -0.18 -9.59
CA ILE A 110 12.00 -0.91 -8.31
C ILE A 110 10.61 -1.36 -7.82
N ALA A 111 9.59 -0.53 -7.95
CA ALA A 111 8.22 -0.86 -7.55
C ALA A 111 7.66 -2.05 -8.36
N ARG A 112 7.91 -2.08 -9.67
CA ARG A 112 7.48 -3.20 -10.54
C ARG A 112 8.24 -4.47 -10.20
N LEU A 113 9.55 -4.37 -10.01
CA LEU A 113 10.41 -5.51 -9.66
C LEU A 113 10.05 -6.09 -8.29
N ALA A 114 9.75 -5.25 -7.30
CA ALA A 114 9.30 -5.70 -5.99
C ALA A 114 8.00 -6.50 -6.07
N ARG A 115 7.00 -6.02 -6.83
CA ARG A 115 5.75 -6.76 -7.08
C ARG A 115 5.97 -8.10 -7.79
N LEU A 116 6.90 -8.14 -8.76
CA LEU A 116 7.26 -9.40 -9.43
C LEU A 116 7.88 -10.42 -8.48
N GLU A 117 8.75 -9.98 -7.57
CA GLU A 117 9.34 -10.89 -6.57
C GLU A 117 8.27 -11.42 -5.59
N THR A 118 7.30 -10.58 -5.19
CA THR A 118 6.15 -11.05 -4.40
C THR A 118 5.32 -12.08 -5.16
N ALA A 119 5.03 -11.84 -6.44
CA ALA A 119 4.29 -12.79 -7.28
C ALA A 119 5.05 -14.12 -7.44
N LYS A 120 6.38 -14.09 -7.62
CA LYS A 120 7.23 -15.28 -7.65
C LYS A 120 7.16 -16.07 -6.33
N LEU A 121 7.24 -15.38 -5.18
CA LEU A 121 7.10 -16.05 -3.88
C LEU A 121 5.76 -16.79 -3.78
N HIS A 122 4.66 -16.13 -4.17
CA HIS A 122 3.33 -16.75 -4.15
C HIS A 122 3.19 -17.92 -5.13
N SER A 123 3.91 -17.89 -6.27
CA SER A 123 3.93 -18.99 -7.23
C SER A 123 4.88 -20.13 -6.86
N GLY A 124 5.58 -20.04 -5.73
CA GLY A 124 6.44 -21.09 -5.21
C GLY A 124 7.86 -21.08 -5.76
N ASP A 125 8.35 -19.95 -6.25
CA ASP A 125 9.75 -19.79 -6.69
C ASP A 125 10.72 -20.20 -5.59
N GLU A 126 11.64 -21.11 -5.93
CA GLU A 126 12.52 -21.77 -4.95
C GLU A 126 13.47 -20.78 -4.25
N GLU A 127 14.01 -19.81 -4.98
CA GLU A 127 14.93 -18.82 -4.40
C GLU A 127 14.21 -17.86 -3.43
N ASN A 128 13.00 -17.44 -3.79
CA ASN A 128 12.21 -16.57 -2.92
C ASN A 128 11.69 -17.33 -1.69
N ARG A 129 11.37 -18.62 -1.84
CA ARG A 129 11.00 -19.48 -0.71
C ARG A 129 12.17 -19.71 0.23
N ALA A 130 13.37 -19.93 -0.29
CA ALA A 130 14.57 -20.08 0.55
C ALA A 130 14.81 -18.81 1.40
N LEU A 131 14.67 -17.61 0.81
CA LEU A 131 14.75 -16.34 1.56
C LEU A 131 13.61 -16.20 2.58
N TRP A 132 12.39 -16.61 2.24
CA TRP A 132 11.27 -16.61 3.17
C TRP A 132 11.52 -17.52 4.37
N ASP A 133 12.03 -18.73 4.12
CA ASP A 133 12.32 -19.72 5.16
C ASP A 133 13.50 -19.27 6.07
N GLU A 134 14.37 -18.41 5.57
CA GLU A 134 15.43 -17.76 6.34
C GLU A 134 14.90 -16.57 7.18
N PHE A 135 14.12 -15.66 6.56
CA PHE A 135 13.71 -14.40 7.20
C PHE A 135 12.63 -14.56 8.25
N VAL A 136 11.64 -15.44 8.00
CA VAL A 136 10.49 -15.57 8.90
C VAL A 136 10.88 -16.03 10.30
N PRO A 137 11.77 -17.03 10.48
CA PRO A 137 12.22 -17.41 11.82
C PRO A 137 12.89 -16.27 12.58
N GLU A 138 13.70 -15.44 11.93
CA GLU A 138 14.34 -14.28 12.57
C GLU A 138 13.31 -13.23 13.01
N CYS A 139 12.31 -12.96 12.18
CA CYS A 139 11.22 -12.07 12.54
C CYS A 139 10.39 -12.61 13.71
N LEU A 140 10.10 -13.92 13.73
CA LEU A 140 9.37 -14.55 14.83
C LEU A 140 10.14 -14.48 16.16
N LYS A 141 11.45 -14.74 16.17
CA LYS A 141 12.30 -14.57 17.36
C LYS A 141 12.22 -13.16 17.93
N ALA A 142 12.23 -12.14 17.05
CA ALA A 142 12.14 -10.75 17.48
C ALA A 142 10.75 -10.44 18.10
N LEU A 143 9.68 -11.00 17.53
CA LEU A 143 8.33 -10.88 18.08
C LEU A 143 8.20 -11.60 19.43
N ASP A 144 8.73 -12.82 19.56
CA ASP A 144 8.71 -13.58 20.81
C ASP A 144 9.39 -12.81 21.94
N HIS A 145 10.52 -12.16 21.67
CA HIS A 145 11.19 -11.31 22.64
C HIS A 145 10.32 -10.12 23.12
N VAL A 146 9.51 -9.54 22.23
CA VAL A 146 8.54 -8.49 22.61
C VAL A 146 7.43 -9.08 23.48
N TYR A 147 6.89 -10.24 23.09
CA TYR A 147 5.84 -10.93 23.86
C TYR A 147 6.32 -11.33 25.27
N GLU A 148 7.53 -11.84 25.39
CA GLU A 148 8.15 -12.12 26.70
C GLU A 148 8.19 -10.87 27.58
N LYS A 149 8.62 -9.72 27.05
CA LYS A 149 8.64 -8.45 27.81
C LYS A 149 7.26 -7.98 28.25
N LEU A 150 6.24 -8.28 27.45
CA LEU A 150 4.84 -7.94 27.76
C LEU A 150 4.16 -8.98 28.66
N GLY A 151 4.80 -10.11 28.94
CA GLY A 151 4.21 -11.22 29.68
C GLY A 151 3.08 -11.91 28.93
N VAL A 152 3.10 -11.86 27.58
CA VAL A 152 2.11 -12.48 26.69
C VAL A 152 2.66 -13.79 26.15
N SER A 153 1.85 -14.83 26.14
CA SER A 153 2.15 -16.12 25.51
C SER A 153 0.98 -16.58 24.66
N PHE A 154 1.30 -17.36 23.61
CA PHE A 154 0.30 -17.92 22.69
C PHE A 154 0.43 -19.44 22.65
N ASP A 155 -0.69 -20.15 22.70
CA ASP A 155 -0.72 -21.61 22.50
C ASP A 155 -0.43 -22.00 21.05
N LYS A 156 -0.75 -21.12 20.10
CA LYS A 156 -0.52 -21.30 18.65
C LYS A 156 -0.15 -19.97 18.02
N ALA A 157 0.90 -19.98 17.21
CA ALA A 157 1.30 -18.87 16.35
C ALA A 157 1.08 -19.29 14.88
N LEU A 158 -0.05 -18.90 14.30
CA LEU A 158 -0.43 -19.21 12.92
C LEU A 158 -0.39 -17.92 12.10
N GLY A 159 0.54 -17.83 11.16
CA GLY A 159 0.64 -16.72 10.23
C GLY A 159 -0.41 -16.80 9.12
N GLU A 160 -0.58 -15.72 8.38
CA GLU A 160 -1.51 -15.62 7.24
C GLU A 160 -1.32 -16.74 6.21
N SER A 161 -0.07 -17.12 5.94
CA SER A 161 0.28 -18.19 5.00
C SER A 161 -0.31 -19.56 5.38
N PHE A 162 -0.60 -19.79 6.68
CA PHE A 162 -1.26 -21.01 7.13
C PHE A 162 -2.70 -21.11 6.60
N TYR A 163 -3.39 -19.97 6.49
CA TYR A 163 -4.79 -19.93 6.06
C TYR A 163 -4.96 -19.86 4.54
N GLN A 164 -3.91 -19.53 3.80
CA GLN A 164 -3.96 -19.37 2.35
C GLN A 164 -4.67 -20.52 1.61
N PRO A 165 -4.41 -21.81 1.91
CA PRO A 165 -5.10 -22.92 1.24
C PRO A 165 -6.60 -23.02 1.55
N MET A 166 -7.06 -22.38 2.62
CA MET A 166 -8.46 -22.45 3.10
C MET A 166 -9.33 -21.32 2.55
N LEU A 167 -8.73 -20.26 2.00
CA LEU A 167 -9.47 -19.04 1.63
C LEU A 167 -10.51 -19.29 0.54
N ALA A 168 -10.20 -20.13 -0.44
CA ALA A 168 -11.14 -20.48 -1.51
C ALA A 168 -12.39 -21.19 -0.95
N ASP A 169 -12.19 -22.13 -0.03
CA ASP A 169 -13.29 -22.88 0.60
C ASP A 169 -14.14 -21.96 1.49
N VAL A 170 -13.53 -21.00 2.19
CA VAL A 170 -14.27 -20.00 2.98
C VAL A 170 -15.16 -19.15 2.08
N VAL A 171 -14.66 -18.65 0.96
CA VAL A 171 -15.45 -17.85 0.02
C VAL A 171 -16.57 -18.67 -0.59
N ALA A 172 -16.32 -19.94 -0.98
CA ALA A 172 -17.36 -20.84 -1.47
C ALA A 172 -18.46 -21.07 -0.42
N ASN A 173 -18.07 -21.32 0.82
CA ASN A 173 -19.03 -21.51 1.92
C ASN A 173 -19.88 -20.25 2.20
N LEU A 174 -19.28 -19.06 2.15
CA LEU A 174 -20.01 -17.79 2.29
C LEU A 174 -21.05 -17.62 1.16
N LYS A 175 -20.72 -17.99 -0.07
CA LYS A 175 -21.66 -17.95 -1.20
C LYS A 175 -22.79 -18.99 -1.05
N GLU A 176 -22.46 -20.21 -0.70
CA GLU A 176 -23.44 -21.30 -0.50
C GLU A 176 -24.46 -20.96 0.60
N ASN A 177 -24.03 -20.28 1.66
CA ASN A 177 -24.90 -19.84 2.73
C ASN A 177 -25.63 -18.51 2.44
N GLY A 178 -25.46 -17.93 1.25
CA GLY A 178 -26.10 -16.67 0.86
C GLY A 178 -25.57 -15.43 1.60
N LEU A 179 -24.42 -15.54 2.27
CA LEU A 179 -23.78 -14.44 3.00
C LEU A 179 -22.94 -13.57 2.07
N ALA A 180 -22.39 -14.14 0.99
CA ALA A 180 -21.63 -13.40 -0.01
C ALA A 180 -22.26 -13.54 -1.40
N THR A 181 -22.18 -12.46 -2.20
CA THR A 181 -22.70 -12.39 -3.57
C THR A 181 -21.64 -11.79 -4.50
N ASP A 182 -21.74 -12.11 -5.80
CA ASP A 182 -20.91 -11.49 -6.82
C ASP A 182 -21.40 -10.05 -7.08
N SER A 183 -20.48 -9.09 -7.05
CA SER A 183 -20.75 -7.67 -7.32
C SER A 183 -19.54 -7.05 -8.05
N ASP A 184 -19.78 -6.52 -9.25
CA ASP A 184 -18.75 -5.88 -10.11
C ASP A 184 -17.49 -6.74 -10.32
N GLY A 185 -17.69 -8.06 -10.46
CA GLY A 185 -16.62 -9.03 -10.64
C GLY A 185 -15.88 -9.45 -9.37
N ALA A 186 -16.19 -8.86 -8.23
CA ALA A 186 -15.69 -9.23 -6.91
C ALA A 186 -16.71 -10.05 -6.13
N VAL A 187 -16.30 -10.76 -5.09
CA VAL A 187 -17.20 -11.41 -4.13
C VAL A 187 -17.31 -10.54 -2.88
N CYS A 188 -18.51 -10.14 -2.53
CA CYS A 188 -18.79 -9.18 -1.49
C CYS A 188 -19.80 -9.68 -0.46
N VAL A 189 -19.63 -9.31 0.81
CA VAL A 189 -20.60 -9.45 1.89
C VAL A 189 -21.20 -8.08 2.18
N PHE A 190 -22.54 -7.97 2.15
CA PHE A 190 -23.28 -6.75 2.44
C PHE A 190 -23.87 -6.86 3.86
N ALA A 191 -23.42 -5.98 4.76
CA ALA A 191 -23.98 -5.86 6.10
C ALA A 191 -25.04 -4.75 6.12
N GLU A 192 -26.16 -4.98 6.84
CA GLU A 192 -27.31 -4.05 6.87
C GLU A 192 -26.93 -2.63 7.34
N ASP A 193 -25.93 -2.52 8.22
CA ASP A 193 -25.51 -1.23 8.81
C ASP A 193 -24.32 -0.58 8.09
N ASN A 194 -23.82 -1.15 6.99
CA ASN A 194 -22.63 -0.65 6.30
C ASN A 194 -22.94 -0.19 4.87
N ALA A 195 -22.64 1.08 4.57
CA ALA A 195 -22.84 1.65 3.23
C ALA A 195 -21.91 1.06 2.16
N ALA A 196 -20.77 0.47 2.56
CA ALA A 196 -19.81 -0.17 1.66
C ALA A 196 -19.74 -1.67 1.96
N PRO A 197 -19.72 -2.54 0.94
CA PRO A 197 -19.59 -3.98 1.13
C PRO A 197 -18.19 -4.37 1.61
N PHE A 198 -18.11 -5.49 2.34
CA PHE A 198 -16.84 -6.16 2.61
C PHE A 198 -16.46 -7.01 1.39
N ILE A 199 -15.37 -6.67 0.72
CA ILE A 199 -14.85 -7.43 -0.40
C ILE A 199 -14.05 -8.60 0.18
N VAL A 200 -14.49 -9.83 0.01
CA VAL A 200 -13.80 -11.05 0.46
C VAL A 200 -12.89 -11.63 -0.63
N GLN A 201 -13.23 -11.40 -1.91
CA GLN A 201 -12.37 -11.73 -3.05
C GLN A 201 -12.47 -10.64 -4.11
N LYS A 202 -11.33 -10.15 -4.57
CA LYS A 202 -11.26 -9.12 -5.63
C LYS A 202 -11.56 -9.70 -7.01
N SER A 203 -11.82 -8.83 -7.99
CA SER A 203 -12.08 -9.20 -9.38
C SER A 203 -10.89 -9.89 -10.09
N ASP A 204 -9.67 -9.70 -9.59
CA ASP A 204 -8.46 -10.40 -10.06
C ASP A 204 -8.24 -11.77 -9.37
N GLY A 205 -9.17 -12.20 -8.52
CA GLY A 205 -9.14 -13.45 -7.78
C GLY A 205 -8.37 -13.39 -6.46
N ALA A 206 -7.73 -12.28 -6.12
CA ALA A 206 -7.01 -12.14 -4.86
C ALA A 206 -7.99 -12.04 -3.68
N PHE A 207 -7.65 -12.71 -2.58
CA PHE A 207 -8.40 -12.61 -1.32
C PHE A 207 -8.02 -11.35 -0.56
N THR A 208 -8.91 -10.89 0.31
CA THR A 208 -8.73 -9.71 1.16
C THR A 208 -8.68 -10.09 2.63
N TYR A 209 -8.41 -9.11 3.50
CA TYR A 209 -8.42 -9.28 4.96
C TYR A 209 -9.83 -9.13 5.58
N ALA A 210 -10.87 -9.05 4.79
CA ALA A 210 -12.26 -8.93 5.27
C ALA A 210 -12.80 -10.24 5.79
#